data_575273a62011da0f4d5343ab9c42d960
#
_entry.id   575273a62011da0f4d5343ab9c42d960
#
_cell.length_a   1.000
_cell.length_b   1.000
_cell.length_c   1.000
_cell.angle_alpha   90.00
_cell.angle_beta   90.00
_cell.angle_gamma   90.00
#
_symmetry.space_group_name_H-M   'P 1'
#
loop_
_entity.id
_entity.type
_entity.pdbx_description
1 polymer ?
#
loop_
_entity_poly.entity_id
_entity_poly.type
_entity_poly.pdbx_seq_one_letter_code
_entity_poly.pdbx_strand_id
1 'polypeptide(L)'
;MYCCNEPERNSCVLNSIETHNCSEITIYTDKNNIGVCNLASVCLNKFVVIDGDEVYYDYKKLYDVVYQMTVNLNKVIENNNYPVAEGKHADQNNRPIGIGVQGLADVFMMFKTPFTSELAKKLNRMIFEMMYYAAMSASCDLAKKYGHYKTYKGCMIDKGIFQYDLWDDVELSGQCDWEGLKKEVAQYGIYNSYLIALMPTASTASIAGNSENFEPITSNFYERAVLSGKFQIVNKFLVNDLIKLNLWNDNMKQMIIAYNGSIQQITQIPEEIRDVYKTAYEYNRKDLIDMDADRAAFVCQSMSSNKFIDNFDDTKITRMYIYAWKKGLKTLSYYIRSKPAANPVKFTIDNNILKQVKKNDYDDLDEDESDCLSCGA
;
A
#
# COMPACT_ATOMS: atom_id res chain seq x y z
N MET A 1 0.95 -19.06 4.21
CA MET A 1 1.44 -18.77 5.59
C MET A 1 0.26 -18.18 6.36
N TYR A 2 -0.21 -18.84 7.40
CA TYR A 2 -1.34 -18.33 8.21
C TYR A 2 -0.77 -17.28 9.16
N CYS A 3 -1.29 -16.06 9.09
CA CYS A 3 -0.96 -15.02 10.04
C CYS A 3 -1.75 -15.28 11.33
N CYS A 4 -1.08 -15.76 12.37
CA CYS A 4 -1.68 -15.86 13.70
C CYS A 4 -1.56 -14.50 14.38
N ASN A 5 -2.69 -13.86 14.66
CA ASN A 5 -2.72 -12.60 15.40
C ASN A 5 -3.07 -12.89 16.87
N GLU A 6 -2.15 -12.59 17.77
CA GLU A 6 -2.39 -12.62 19.20
C GLU A 6 -2.80 -11.21 19.65
N PRO A 7 -4.03 -11.02 20.22
CA PRO A 7 -4.62 -9.68 20.38
C PRO A 7 -3.91 -8.78 21.40
N GLU A 8 -3.23 -9.36 22.38
CA GLU A 8 -2.63 -8.59 23.48
C GLU A 8 -1.22 -8.06 23.15
N ARG A 9 -0.45 -8.79 22.33
CA ARG A 9 0.97 -8.49 22.08
C ARG A 9 1.33 -8.27 20.61
N ASN A 10 0.38 -8.45 19.67
CA ASN A 10 0.63 -8.42 18.22
C ASN A 10 1.77 -9.34 17.77
N SER A 11 1.95 -10.46 18.45
CA SER A 11 2.99 -11.43 18.16
C SER A 11 2.40 -12.84 18.05
N CYS A 12 3.09 -13.72 17.37
CA CYS A 12 2.77 -15.14 17.38
C CYS A 12 4.00 -15.97 17.73
N VAL A 13 3.78 -17.12 18.32
CA VAL A 13 4.85 -18.08 18.62
C VAL A 13 4.83 -19.16 17.56
N LEU A 14 5.89 -19.19 16.72
CA LEU A 14 6.13 -20.24 15.75
C LEU A 14 7.38 -21.00 16.16
N ASN A 15 7.25 -22.30 16.41
CA ASN A 15 8.35 -23.15 16.85
C ASN A 15 9.10 -22.60 18.07
N SER A 16 8.37 -22.09 19.07
CA SER A 16 8.90 -21.47 20.29
C SER A 16 9.63 -20.13 20.10
N ILE A 17 9.50 -19.49 18.94
CA ILE A 17 10.02 -18.14 18.68
C ILE A 17 8.85 -17.17 18.61
N GLU A 18 8.86 -16.15 19.46
CA GLU A 18 7.92 -15.03 19.39
C GLU A 18 8.24 -14.18 18.18
N THR A 19 7.27 -13.93 17.30
CA THR A 19 7.44 -13.11 16.11
C THR A 19 6.36 -12.03 16.03
N HIS A 20 6.70 -10.86 15.50
CA HIS A 20 5.74 -9.82 15.14
C HIS A 20 5.28 -10.04 13.71
N ASN A 21 3.98 -9.82 13.47
CA ASN A 21 3.36 -10.10 12.18
C ASN A 21 3.54 -8.96 11.19
N CYS A 22 4.55 -9.05 10.35
CA CYS A 22 4.60 -8.32 9.08
C CYS A 22 4.19 -9.28 7.97
N SER A 23 3.21 -8.94 7.14
CA SER A 23 2.74 -9.83 6.07
C SER A 23 3.42 -9.57 4.72
N GLU A 24 4.22 -8.51 4.59
CA GLU A 24 4.96 -8.18 3.36
C GLU A 24 6.25 -8.99 3.17
N ILE A 25 6.83 -9.53 4.24
CA ILE A 25 8.13 -10.21 4.22
C ILE A 25 7.95 -11.70 3.97
N THR A 26 8.63 -12.23 2.95
CA THR A 26 8.62 -13.65 2.58
C THR A 26 10.02 -14.26 2.58
N ILE A 27 10.96 -13.67 3.30
CA ILE A 27 12.35 -14.12 3.39
C ILE A 27 12.40 -15.47 4.12
N TYR A 28 13.13 -16.43 3.52
CA TYR A 28 13.37 -17.74 4.12
C TYR A 28 14.13 -17.63 5.45
N THR A 29 13.68 -18.36 6.45
CA THR A 29 14.30 -18.39 7.78
C THR A 29 14.38 -19.83 8.31
N ASP A 30 15.54 -20.20 8.78
CA ASP A 30 15.80 -21.45 9.52
C ASP A 30 16.81 -21.22 10.65
N LYS A 31 17.25 -22.29 11.33
CA LYS A 31 18.21 -22.22 12.45
C LYS A 31 19.58 -21.64 12.08
N ASN A 32 19.96 -21.65 10.80
CA ASN A 32 21.26 -21.17 10.30
C ASN A 32 21.13 -19.88 9.49
N ASN A 33 19.89 -19.51 9.12
CA ASN A 33 19.59 -18.36 8.27
C ASN A 33 18.42 -17.58 8.89
N ILE A 34 18.72 -16.56 9.62
CA ILE A 34 17.67 -15.66 10.18
C ILE A 34 17.46 -14.52 9.19
N GLY A 35 16.22 -14.42 8.67
CA GLY A 35 15.85 -13.40 7.70
C GLY A 35 15.99 -11.98 8.27
N VAL A 36 16.63 -11.10 7.52
CA VAL A 36 16.82 -9.68 7.85
C VAL A 36 16.11 -8.82 6.82
N CYS A 37 15.34 -7.82 7.28
CA CYS A 37 14.60 -6.91 6.42
C CYS A 37 15.37 -5.61 6.20
N ASN A 38 15.91 -5.39 5.00
CA ASN A 38 16.52 -4.12 4.59
C ASN A 38 15.49 -3.33 3.79
N LEU A 39 14.83 -2.36 4.43
CA LEU A 39 13.62 -1.73 3.90
C LEU A 39 13.84 -0.24 3.58
N ALA A 40 13.17 0.22 2.53
CA ALA A 40 12.99 1.63 2.22
C ALA A 40 11.65 1.85 1.51
N SER A 41 11.09 3.07 1.55
CA SER A 41 9.82 3.40 0.90
C SER A 41 9.92 4.64 0.04
N VAL A 42 9.25 4.61 -1.11
CA VAL A 42 9.21 5.69 -2.10
C VAL A 42 7.98 6.56 -1.88
N CYS A 43 8.16 7.89 -1.85
CA CYS A 43 7.06 8.87 -1.79
C CYS A 43 6.47 9.06 -3.19
N LEU A 44 5.45 8.28 -3.56
CA LEU A 44 4.92 8.24 -4.94
C LEU A 44 4.37 9.58 -5.43
N ASN A 45 3.79 10.38 -4.55
CA ASN A 45 3.26 11.71 -4.87
C ASN A 45 4.31 12.72 -5.35
N LYS A 46 5.62 12.44 -5.15
CA LYS A 46 6.72 13.31 -5.61
C LYS A 46 7.07 13.15 -7.09
N PHE A 47 6.43 12.21 -7.76
CA PHE A 47 6.58 11.96 -9.20
C PHE A 47 5.38 12.45 -10.02
N VAL A 48 4.34 12.97 -9.35
CA VAL A 48 3.25 13.66 -10.06
C VAL A 48 3.73 15.06 -10.42
N VAL A 49 3.66 15.36 -11.72
CA VAL A 49 3.96 16.68 -12.27
C VAL A 49 2.66 17.34 -12.68
N ILE A 50 2.49 18.60 -12.24
CA ILE A 50 1.36 19.45 -12.60
C ILE A 50 1.96 20.63 -13.37
N ASP A 51 1.64 20.73 -14.65
CA ASP A 51 2.09 21.81 -15.54
C ASP A 51 0.87 22.49 -16.19
N GLY A 52 0.45 23.60 -15.60
CA GLY A 52 -0.81 24.24 -15.94
C GLY A 52 -2.00 23.32 -15.65
N ASP A 53 -2.73 22.95 -16.71
CA ASP A 53 -3.89 22.04 -16.65
C ASP A 53 -3.51 20.56 -16.88
N GLU A 54 -2.27 20.30 -17.28
CA GLU A 54 -1.80 18.94 -17.50
C GLU A 54 -1.27 18.30 -16.23
N VAL A 55 -1.67 17.04 -16.00
CA VAL A 55 -1.19 16.22 -14.89
C VAL A 55 -0.65 14.92 -15.45
N TYR A 56 0.62 14.64 -15.20
CA TYR A 56 1.25 13.38 -15.62
C TYR A 56 2.17 12.82 -14.54
N TYR A 57 2.52 11.53 -14.69
CA TYR A 57 3.39 10.84 -13.77
C TYR A 57 4.78 10.65 -14.38
N ASP A 58 5.82 11.10 -13.70
CA ASP A 58 7.23 11.03 -14.16
C ASP A 58 7.82 9.64 -13.84
N TYR A 59 7.54 8.68 -14.72
CA TYR A 59 8.05 7.31 -14.60
C TYR A 59 9.58 7.23 -14.73
N LYS A 60 10.19 8.13 -15.50
CA LYS A 60 11.66 8.18 -15.64
C LYS A 60 12.33 8.53 -14.31
N LYS A 61 11.82 9.54 -13.63
CA LYS A 61 12.31 9.93 -12.30
C LYS A 61 12.06 8.84 -11.27
N LEU A 62 10.90 8.17 -11.34
CA LEU A 62 10.62 7.01 -10.48
C LEU A 62 11.66 5.91 -10.70
N TYR A 63 11.95 5.56 -11.97
CA TYR A 63 12.99 4.59 -12.32
C TYR A 63 14.33 4.96 -11.68
N ASP A 64 14.82 6.18 -11.90
CA ASP A 64 16.12 6.64 -11.42
C ASP A 64 16.22 6.57 -9.88
N VAL A 65 15.14 6.95 -9.17
CA VAL A 65 15.10 6.89 -7.70
C VAL A 65 15.09 5.45 -7.19
N VAL A 66 14.28 4.56 -7.77
CA VAL A 66 14.21 3.15 -7.34
C VAL A 66 15.49 2.41 -7.66
N TYR A 67 16.08 2.66 -8.83
CA TYR A 67 17.40 2.14 -9.21
C TYR A 67 18.46 2.53 -8.15
N GLN A 68 18.57 3.83 -7.84
CA GLN A 68 19.53 4.32 -6.85
C GLN A 68 19.24 3.79 -5.44
N MET A 69 17.97 3.65 -5.07
CA MET A 69 17.56 3.08 -3.78
C MET A 69 18.00 1.61 -3.65
N THR A 70 17.87 0.83 -4.72
CA THR A 70 18.37 -0.56 -4.78
C THR A 70 19.89 -0.60 -4.52
N VAL A 71 20.65 0.27 -5.17
CA VAL A 71 22.10 0.38 -4.94
C VAL A 71 22.43 0.76 -3.49
N ASN A 72 21.67 1.71 -2.92
CA ASN A 72 21.89 2.17 -1.56
C ASN A 72 21.55 1.12 -0.50
N LEU A 73 20.46 0.36 -0.66
CA LEU A 73 20.11 -0.73 0.25
C LEU A 73 21.17 -1.84 0.24
N ASN A 74 21.82 -2.10 -0.89
CA ASN A 74 22.96 -3.02 -0.93
C ASN A 74 24.17 -2.51 -0.12
N LYS A 75 24.40 -1.19 -0.06
CA LYS A 75 25.42 -0.61 0.83
C LYS A 75 25.02 -0.74 2.31
N VAL A 76 23.71 -0.71 2.62
CA VAL A 76 23.23 -0.98 3.99
C VAL A 76 23.59 -2.40 4.39
N ILE A 77 23.34 -3.40 3.55
CA ILE A 77 23.69 -4.80 3.81
C ILE A 77 25.20 -4.94 4.12
N GLU A 78 26.06 -4.24 3.39
CA GLU A 78 27.52 -4.28 3.60
C GLU A 78 27.95 -3.66 4.95
N ASN A 79 27.27 -2.62 5.39
CA ASN A 79 27.69 -1.81 6.54
C ASN A 79 26.83 -2.04 7.79
N ASN A 80 25.88 -2.98 7.76
CA ASN A 80 24.97 -3.22 8.87
C ASN A 80 25.66 -3.94 10.04
N ASN A 81 25.24 -3.61 11.27
CA ASN A 81 25.63 -4.33 12.48
C ASN A 81 24.56 -5.39 12.80
N TYR A 82 24.93 -6.65 12.66
CA TYR A 82 24.00 -7.76 12.90
C TYR A 82 24.08 -8.23 14.34
N PRO A 83 22.92 -8.36 15.04
CA PRO A 83 22.89 -8.82 16.43
C PRO A 83 23.27 -10.30 16.58
N VAL A 84 23.09 -11.10 15.51
CA VAL A 84 23.38 -12.55 15.49
C VAL A 84 24.08 -12.93 14.19
N ALA A 85 24.97 -13.94 14.28
CA ALA A 85 25.80 -14.38 13.14
C ALA A 85 24.95 -14.97 12.01
N GLU A 86 23.87 -15.68 12.33
CA GLU A 86 22.95 -16.31 11.40
C GLU A 86 22.19 -15.26 10.56
N GLY A 87 21.88 -14.09 11.16
CA GLY A 87 21.29 -12.96 10.46
C GLY A 87 22.27 -12.37 9.44
N LYS A 88 23.53 -12.14 9.85
CA LYS A 88 24.58 -11.70 8.94
C LYS A 88 24.80 -12.69 7.80
N HIS A 89 24.85 -13.98 8.13
CA HIS A 89 25.05 -15.05 7.14
C HIS A 89 23.93 -15.06 6.09
N ALA A 90 22.67 -15.04 6.53
CA ALA A 90 21.50 -15.03 5.65
C ALA A 90 21.48 -13.78 4.75
N ASP A 91 21.67 -12.60 5.36
CA ASP A 91 21.56 -11.32 4.68
C ASP A 91 22.68 -11.12 3.63
N GLN A 92 23.93 -11.40 3.99
CA GLN A 92 25.06 -11.25 3.07
C GLN A 92 25.07 -12.30 1.94
N ASN A 93 24.51 -13.50 2.17
CA ASN A 93 24.44 -14.54 1.16
C ASN A 93 23.27 -14.36 0.17
N ASN A 94 22.12 -13.90 0.66
CA ASN A 94 20.89 -13.80 -0.14
C ASN A 94 20.56 -12.37 -0.54
N ARG A 95 21.09 -11.37 0.17
CA ARG A 95 20.96 -9.94 -0.08
C ARG A 95 19.51 -9.50 -0.33
N PRO A 96 18.56 -9.89 0.52
CA PRO A 96 17.16 -9.48 0.35
C PRO A 96 17.00 -7.99 0.69
N ILE A 97 16.28 -7.28 -0.15
CA ILE A 97 15.84 -5.92 0.12
C ILE A 97 14.33 -5.83 -0.05
N GLY A 98 13.71 -4.80 0.52
CA GLY A 98 12.29 -4.51 0.36
C GLY A 98 12.07 -3.03 0.08
N ILE A 99 11.77 -2.69 -1.16
CA ILE A 99 11.37 -1.33 -1.54
C ILE A 99 9.86 -1.28 -1.55
N GLY A 100 9.29 -0.48 -0.67
CA GLY A 100 7.87 -0.21 -0.57
C GLY A 100 7.51 1.20 -1.03
N VAL A 101 6.28 1.60 -0.74
CA VAL A 101 5.73 2.89 -1.18
C VAL A 101 4.96 3.58 -0.06
N GLN A 102 4.76 4.89 -0.24
CA GLN A 102 3.84 5.73 0.52
C GLN A 102 3.27 6.80 -0.39
N GLY A 103 2.06 7.27 -0.11
CA GLY A 103 1.44 8.34 -0.88
C GLY A 103 0.75 7.91 -2.16
N LEU A 104 0.32 6.64 -2.31
CA LEU A 104 -0.44 6.23 -3.50
C LEU A 104 -1.81 6.90 -3.56
N ALA A 105 -2.51 7.03 -2.44
CA ALA A 105 -3.78 7.77 -2.40
C ALA A 105 -3.58 9.24 -2.78
N ASP A 106 -2.47 9.87 -2.36
CA ASP A 106 -2.12 11.23 -2.77
C ASP A 106 -1.96 11.34 -4.30
N VAL A 107 -1.32 10.35 -4.94
CA VAL A 107 -1.22 10.33 -6.42
C VAL A 107 -2.60 10.41 -7.05
N PHE A 108 -3.53 9.55 -6.63
CA PHE A 108 -4.86 9.51 -7.22
C PHE A 108 -5.65 10.80 -6.95
N MET A 109 -5.53 11.38 -5.74
CA MET A 109 -6.12 12.69 -5.42
C MET A 109 -5.52 13.81 -6.27
N MET A 110 -4.22 13.80 -6.59
CA MET A 110 -3.58 14.78 -7.47
C MET A 110 -4.06 14.62 -8.92
N PHE A 111 -4.32 13.40 -9.38
CA PHE A 111 -4.95 13.11 -10.67
C PHE A 111 -6.47 13.33 -10.70
N LYS A 112 -7.08 13.74 -9.58
CA LYS A 112 -8.54 13.91 -9.45
C LYS A 112 -9.32 12.67 -9.88
N THR A 113 -8.83 11.50 -9.51
CA THR A 113 -9.42 10.23 -9.88
C THR A 113 -9.77 9.38 -8.65
N PRO A 114 -10.96 8.75 -8.61
CA PRO A 114 -11.31 7.83 -7.54
C PRO A 114 -10.33 6.66 -7.44
N PHE A 115 -10.09 6.17 -6.23
CA PHE A 115 -9.04 5.18 -5.94
C PHE A 115 -9.19 3.85 -6.72
N THR A 116 -10.41 3.46 -7.09
CA THR A 116 -10.73 2.23 -7.82
C THR A 116 -11.13 2.46 -9.27
N SER A 117 -10.96 3.67 -9.80
CA SER A 117 -11.24 4.00 -11.21
C SER A 117 -10.30 3.28 -12.17
N GLU A 118 -10.66 3.18 -13.45
CA GLU A 118 -9.81 2.59 -14.47
C GLU A 118 -8.48 3.33 -14.65
N LEU A 119 -8.48 4.68 -14.50
CA LEU A 119 -7.24 5.46 -14.50
C LEU A 119 -6.36 5.11 -13.31
N ALA A 120 -6.95 4.98 -12.11
CA ALA A 120 -6.22 4.60 -10.91
C ALA A 120 -5.63 3.18 -11.01
N LYS A 121 -6.38 2.21 -11.56
CA LYS A 121 -5.88 0.85 -11.86
C LYS A 121 -4.71 0.88 -12.83
N LYS A 122 -4.81 1.66 -13.90
CA LYS A 122 -3.72 1.84 -14.87
C LYS A 122 -2.48 2.43 -14.23
N LEU A 123 -2.62 3.54 -13.49
CA LEU A 123 -1.51 4.16 -12.76
C LEU A 123 -0.88 3.18 -11.75
N ASN A 124 -1.72 2.44 -11.01
CA ASN A 124 -1.29 1.43 -10.07
C ASN A 124 -0.38 0.38 -10.75
N ARG A 125 -0.83 -0.26 -11.84
CA ARG A 125 -0.03 -1.24 -12.58
C ARG A 125 1.28 -0.64 -13.08
N MET A 126 1.23 0.49 -13.75
CA MET A 126 2.41 1.12 -14.36
C MET A 126 3.45 1.57 -13.32
N ILE A 127 3.03 2.09 -12.17
CA ILE A 127 3.93 2.48 -11.08
C ILE A 127 4.69 1.25 -10.55
N PHE A 128 3.99 0.17 -10.21
CA PHE A 128 4.63 -1.01 -9.64
C PHE A 128 5.44 -1.80 -10.68
N GLU A 129 5.02 -1.81 -11.94
CA GLU A 129 5.83 -2.35 -13.04
C GLU A 129 7.17 -1.61 -13.16
N MET A 130 7.13 -0.26 -13.21
CA MET A 130 8.33 0.55 -13.31
C MET A 130 9.25 0.37 -12.09
N MET A 131 8.68 0.27 -10.89
CA MET A 131 9.48 0.01 -9.68
C MET A 131 10.19 -1.35 -9.73
N TYR A 132 9.48 -2.41 -10.13
CA TYR A 132 10.07 -3.74 -10.24
C TYR A 132 11.13 -3.79 -11.34
N TYR A 133 10.86 -3.17 -12.49
CA TYR A 133 11.81 -3.05 -13.60
C TYR A 133 13.09 -2.32 -13.19
N ALA A 134 12.97 -1.17 -12.53
CA ALA A 134 14.13 -0.39 -12.06
C ALA A 134 14.96 -1.15 -11.02
N ALA A 135 14.32 -1.81 -10.08
CA ALA A 135 15.00 -2.60 -9.05
C ALA A 135 15.70 -3.82 -9.64
N MET A 136 15.07 -4.52 -10.60
CA MET A 136 15.67 -5.65 -11.33
C MET A 136 16.86 -5.20 -12.17
N SER A 137 16.75 -4.07 -12.89
CA SER A 137 17.86 -3.49 -13.67
C SER A 137 19.06 -3.17 -12.80
N ALA A 138 18.86 -2.47 -11.67
CA ALA A 138 19.91 -2.16 -10.72
C ALA A 138 20.56 -3.41 -10.12
N SER A 139 19.76 -4.42 -9.77
CA SER A 139 20.24 -5.69 -9.23
C SER A 139 21.03 -6.49 -10.26
N CYS A 140 20.64 -6.45 -11.54
CA CYS A 140 21.39 -7.06 -12.64
C CYS A 140 22.72 -6.34 -12.86
N ASP A 141 22.76 -5.01 -12.87
CA ASP A 141 24.00 -4.24 -13.03
C ASP A 141 24.98 -4.45 -11.86
N LEU A 142 24.46 -4.60 -10.63
CA LEU A 142 25.28 -5.00 -9.50
C LEU A 142 25.81 -6.43 -9.67
N ALA A 143 25.02 -7.35 -10.22
CA ALA A 143 25.47 -8.71 -10.50
C ALA A 143 26.54 -8.77 -11.61
N LYS A 144 26.46 -7.92 -12.63
CA LYS A 144 27.55 -7.79 -13.63
C LYS A 144 28.90 -7.43 -12.97
N LYS A 145 28.85 -6.64 -11.91
CA LYS A 145 30.04 -6.13 -11.22
C LYS A 145 30.55 -7.07 -10.12
N TYR A 146 29.63 -7.66 -9.34
CA TYR A 146 29.97 -8.38 -8.10
C TYR A 146 29.58 -9.87 -8.13
N GLY A 147 28.95 -10.36 -9.19
CA GLY A 147 28.33 -11.68 -9.28
C GLY A 147 26.91 -11.70 -8.70
N HIS A 148 26.19 -12.76 -8.98
CA HIS A 148 24.85 -12.96 -8.42
C HIS A 148 24.90 -13.37 -6.93
N TYR A 149 23.77 -13.25 -6.18
CA TYR A 149 23.70 -13.71 -4.80
C TYR A 149 23.93 -15.23 -4.70
N LYS A 150 24.41 -15.72 -3.54
CA LYS A 150 24.95 -17.08 -3.42
C LYS A 150 23.96 -18.21 -3.73
N THR A 151 22.69 -18.04 -3.35
CA THR A 151 21.65 -19.06 -3.56
C THR A 151 20.84 -18.84 -4.85
N TYR A 152 21.39 -18.08 -5.79
CA TYR A 152 20.72 -17.73 -7.05
C TYR A 152 20.38 -18.96 -7.90
N LYS A 153 21.31 -19.92 -8.00
CA LYS A 153 21.15 -21.08 -8.87
C LYS A 153 19.95 -21.95 -8.48
N GLY A 154 19.09 -22.22 -9.47
CA GLY A 154 17.86 -23.00 -9.31
C GLY A 154 16.64 -22.19 -8.86
N CYS A 155 16.79 -20.90 -8.56
CA CYS A 155 15.64 -20.02 -8.26
C CYS A 155 14.78 -19.75 -9.53
N MET A 156 13.61 -19.12 -9.36
CA MET A 156 12.72 -18.82 -10.47
C MET A 156 13.37 -17.88 -11.50
N ILE A 157 14.10 -16.87 -11.04
CA ILE A 157 14.79 -15.92 -11.93
C ILE A 157 15.91 -16.60 -12.74
N ASP A 158 16.66 -17.56 -12.14
CA ASP A 158 17.65 -18.38 -12.87
C ASP A 158 17.00 -19.21 -13.99
N LYS A 159 15.72 -19.55 -13.84
CA LYS A 159 14.92 -20.25 -14.85
C LYS A 159 14.26 -19.31 -15.86
N GLY A 160 14.51 -18.00 -15.77
CA GLY A 160 13.91 -16.97 -16.64
C GLY A 160 12.49 -16.59 -16.27
N ILE A 161 11.99 -17.00 -15.09
CA ILE A 161 10.64 -16.74 -14.62
C ILE A 161 10.69 -15.54 -13.67
N PHE A 162 10.20 -14.40 -14.12
CA PHE A 162 10.09 -13.17 -13.32
C PHE A 162 8.78 -13.17 -12.51
N GLN A 163 8.62 -12.23 -11.58
CA GLN A 163 7.45 -12.22 -10.69
C GLN A 163 6.13 -12.17 -11.49
N TYR A 164 6.03 -11.33 -12.51
CA TYR A 164 4.81 -11.19 -13.32
C TYR A 164 4.51 -12.41 -14.22
N ASP A 165 5.49 -13.24 -14.52
CA ASP A 165 5.30 -14.49 -15.28
C ASP A 165 4.54 -15.57 -14.47
N LEU A 166 4.28 -15.33 -13.18
CA LEU A 166 3.49 -16.23 -12.32
C LEU A 166 1.98 -16.00 -12.41
N TRP A 167 1.53 -15.02 -13.19
CA TRP A 167 0.13 -14.74 -13.49
C TRP A 167 -0.13 -14.90 -14.98
N ASP A 168 -1.29 -15.47 -15.34
CA ASP A 168 -1.61 -15.80 -16.73
C ASP A 168 -1.93 -14.55 -17.59
N ASP A 169 -2.50 -13.48 -16.97
CA ASP A 169 -3.05 -12.32 -17.69
C ASP A 169 -2.49 -10.98 -17.18
N VAL A 170 -1.16 -10.82 -17.19
CA VAL A 170 -0.55 -9.52 -16.82
C VAL A 170 -0.36 -8.66 -18.07
N GLU A 171 -1.08 -7.53 -18.10
CA GLU A 171 -0.89 -6.49 -19.11
C GLU A 171 0.33 -5.63 -18.76
N LEU A 172 1.40 -5.75 -19.52
CA LEU A 172 2.59 -4.92 -19.39
C LEU A 172 2.38 -3.58 -20.10
N SER A 173 2.93 -2.49 -19.53
CA SER A 173 2.73 -1.12 -20.05
C SER A 173 3.39 -0.84 -21.39
N GLY A 174 4.34 -1.66 -21.82
CA GLY A 174 5.19 -1.43 -22.99
C GLY A 174 6.26 -0.33 -22.79
N GLN A 175 6.37 0.25 -21.59
CA GLN A 175 7.40 1.26 -21.28
C GLN A 175 8.72 0.65 -20.81
N CYS A 176 8.74 -0.62 -20.45
CA CYS A 176 9.89 -1.35 -19.91
C CYS A 176 10.40 -2.36 -20.94
N ASP A 177 11.71 -2.35 -21.20
CA ASP A 177 12.36 -3.35 -22.06
C ASP A 177 12.62 -4.65 -21.28
N TRP A 178 11.54 -5.39 -21.01
CA TRP A 178 11.62 -6.67 -20.31
C TRP A 178 12.42 -7.73 -21.07
N GLU A 179 12.33 -7.74 -22.40
CA GLU A 179 13.05 -8.69 -23.24
C GLU A 179 14.57 -8.48 -23.16
N GLY A 180 15.02 -7.22 -23.23
CA GLY A 180 16.41 -6.85 -23.02
C GLY A 180 16.91 -7.25 -21.63
N LEU A 181 16.13 -6.90 -20.60
CA LEU A 181 16.48 -7.20 -19.21
C LEU A 181 16.51 -8.71 -18.93
N LYS A 182 15.57 -9.51 -19.48
CA LYS A 182 15.60 -10.98 -19.35
C LYS A 182 16.87 -11.59 -19.95
N LYS A 183 17.33 -11.09 -21.08
CA LYS A 183 18.59 -11.54 -21.70
C LYS A 183 19.80 -11.22 -20.84
N GLU A 184 19.87 -10.03 -20.27
CA GLU A 184 20.96 -9.64 -19.37
C GLU A 184 20.95 -10.46 -18.08
N VAL A 185 19.77 -10.64 -17.47
CA VAL A 185 19.61 -11.46 -16.25
C VAL A 185 19.97 -12.93 -16.51
N ALA A 186 19.64 -13.48 -17.68
CA ALA A 186 20.03 -14.83 -18.06
C ALA A 186 21.58 -14.99 -18.14
N GLN A 187 22.28 -13.93 -18.53
CA GLN A 187 23.73 -13.94 -18.65
C GLN A 187 24.44 -13.69 -17.31
N TYR A 188 23.98 -12.75 -16.51
CA TYR A 188 24.69 -12.25 -15.32
C TYR A 188 24.01 -12.60 -13.99
N GLY A 189 22.73 -12.98 -14.02
CA GLY A 189 21.91 -13.15 -12.80
C GLY A 189 21.49 -11.82 -12.20
N ILE A 190 21.07 -11.87 -10.94
CA ILE A 190 20.75 -10.70 -10.11
C ILE A 190 21.48 -10.76 -8.77
N TYR A 191 21.75 -9.58 -8.18
CA TYR A 191 22.53 -9.44 -6.95
C TYR A 191 21.69 -9.61 -5.66
N ASN A 192 20.36 -9.48 -5.78
CA ASN A 192 19.42 -9.53 -4.67
C ASN A 192 18.40 -10.66 -4.86
N SER A 193 18.10 -11.42 -3.81
CA SER A 193 17.08 -12.48 -3.86
C SER A 193 15.65 -11.92 -3.87
N TYR A 194 15.42 -10.77 -3.26
CA TYR A 194 14.15 -10.03 -3.22
C TYR A 194 14.40 -8.54 -3.37
N LEU A 195 13.40 -7.81 -3.93
CA LEU A 195 13.52 -6.41 -4.29
C LEU A 195 12.35 -5.54 -3.77
N ILE A 196 11.11 -5.97 -4.00
CA ILE A 196 9.90 -5.20 -3.69
C ILE A 196 9.13 -5.88 -2.56
N ALA A 197 8.82 -5.11 -1.51
CA ALA A 197 7.98 -5.50 -0.40
C ALA A 197 7.20 -4.28 0.08
N LEU A 198 5.89 -4.39 0.25
CA LEU A 198 5.04 -3.24 0.58
C LEU A 198 4.74 -3.23 2.08
N MET A 199 5.62 -2.57 2.85
CA MET A 199 5.53 -2.44 4.29
C MET A 199 4.57 -1.33 4.74
N PRO A 200 4.07 -1.36 6.00
CA PRO A 200 3.42 -0.23 6.63
C PRO A 200 4.37 0.97 6.75
N THR A 201 3.88 2.19 6.51
CA THR A 201 4.72 3.40 6.48
C THR A 201 4.22 4.52 7.42
N ALA A 202 3.50 4.18 8.47
CA ALA A 202 2.83 5.12 9.37
C ALA A 202 3.71 6.30 9.84
N SER A 203 4.95 6.03 10.29
CA SER A 203 5.86 7.08 10.77
C SER A 203 6.50 7.85 9.62
N THR A 204 7.01 7.15 8.61
CA THR A 204 7.71 7.78 7.47
C THR A 204 6.77 8.60 6.59
N ALA A 205 5.53 8.14 6.37
CA ALA A 205 4.51 8.89 5.66
C ALA A 205 4.14 10.19 6.39
N SER A 206 4.08 10.14 7.72
CA SER A 206 3.82 11.32 8.53
C SER A 206 4.95 12.35 8.46
N ILE A 207 6.21 11.90 8.46
CA ILE A 207 7.38 12.79 8.31
C ILE A 207 7.39 13.41 6.91
N ALA A 208 7.05 12.63 5.88
CA ALA A 208 7.02 13.08 4.48
C ALA A 208 5.77 13.92 4.14
N GLY A 209 4.74 13.92 5.00
CA GLY A 209 3.48 14.66 4.81
C GLY A 209 2.62 14.12 3.67
N ASN A 210 2.58 12.78 3.51
CA ASN A 210 1.74 12.08 2.54
C ASN A 210 0.89 10.99 3.22
N SER A 211 -0.01 10.34 2.44
CA SER A 211 -0.79 9.20 2.91
C SER A 211 0.10 7.98 3.17
N GLU A 212 -0.36 7.10 4.06
CA GLU A 212 0.35 5.86 4.39
C GLU A 212 0.31 4.89 3.21
N ASN A 213 1.39 4.15 3.03
CA ASN A 213 1.56 3.02 2.12
C ASN A 213 0.88 3.19 0.73
N PHE A 214 0.15 2.16 0.31
CA PHE A 214 -0.53 2.00 -0.99
C PHE A 214 -2.06 1.93 -0.84
N GLU A 215 -2.60 2.28 0.32
CA GLU A 215 -4.03 2.16 0.66
C GLU A 215 -4.79 3.48 0.50
N PRO A 216 -6.15 3.43 0.40
CA PRO A 216 -6.96 4.64 0.52
C PRO A 216 -6.80 5.27 1.90
N ILE A 217 -7.10 6.56 1.99
CA ILE A 217 -7.14 7.27 3.28
C ILE A 217 -8.26 6.72 4.16
N THR A 218 -8.03 6.67 5.47
CA THR A 218 -9.05 6.21 6.43
C THR A 218 -10.03 7.31 6.84
N SER A 219 -9.65 8.57 6.68
CA SER A 219 -10.46 9.74 7.03
C SER A 219 -9.89 10.99 6.36
N ASN A 220 -10.76 11.94 5.97
CA ASN A 220 -10.33 13.26 5.49
C ASN A 220 -10.05 14.24 6.64
N PHE A 221 -10.43 13.89 7.87
CA PHE A 221 -10.16 14.68 9.07
C PHE A 221 -9.95 13.76 10.27
N TYR A 222 -8.82 13.86 10.95
CA TYR A 222 -8.52 13.06 12.14
C TYR A 222 -7.64 13.82 13.13
N GLU A 223 -7.68 13.39 14.40
CA GLU A 223 -6.80 13.88 15.44
C GLU A 223 -5.58 12.96 15.55
N ARG A 224 -4.40 13.55 15.52
CA ARG A 224 -3.15 12.85 15.75
C ARG A 224 -2.58 13.24 17.09
N ALA A 225 -2.44 12.27 17.99
CA ALA A 225 -1.76 12.43 19.26
C ALA A 225 -0.26 12.11 19.11
N VAL A 226 0.58 13.01 19.54
CA VAL A 226 2.04 12.83 19.64
C VAL A 226 2.50 13.31 21.03
N LEU A 227 3.75 13.06 21.40
CA LEU A 227 4.28 13.45 22.72
C LEU A 227 4.10 14.96 23.02
N SER A 228 4.17 15.82 22.01
CA SER A 228 4.00 17.27 22.14
C SER A 228 2.56 17.77 22.17
N GLY A 229 1.55 16.90 21.99
CA GLY A 229 0.14 17.26 22.02
C GLY A 229 -0.70 16.57 20.96
N LYS A 230 -1.92 17.09 20.78
CA LYS A 230 -2.91 16.61 19.82
C LYS A 230 -3.05 17.61 18.68
N PHE A 231 -2.97 17.12 17.45
CA PHE A 231 -3.04 17.94 16.25
C PHE A 231 -4.20 17.48 15.36
N GLN A 232 -5.00 18.42 14.90
CA GLN A 232 -6.04 18.17 13.90
C GLN A 232 -5.39 18.14 12.52
N ILE A 233 -5.54 17.05 11.82
CA ILE A 233 -5.03 16.85 10.46
C ILE A 233 -6.22 16.81 9.51
N VAL A 234 -6.15 17.59 8.45
CA VAL A 234 -7.15 17.62 7.39
C VAL A 234 -6.49 17.26 6.05
N ASN A 235 -7.24 16.60 5.17
CA ASN A 235 -6.77 16.29 3.83
C ASN A 235 -6.58 17.58 3.02
N LYS A 236 -5.32 17.94 2.78
CA LYS A 236 -4.93 19.19 2.08
C LYS A 236 -5.48 19.26 0.65
N PHE A 237 -5.61 18.13 -0.05
CA PHE A 237 -6.13 18.09 -1.42
C PHE A 237 -7.62 18.42 -1.43
N LEU A 238 -8.40 17.83 -0.51
CA LEU A 238 -9.81 18.13 -0.33
C LEU A 238 -10.02 19.61 0.01
N VAL A 239 -9.26 20.15 0.97
CA VAL A 239 -9.37 21.57 1.35
C VAL A 239 -9.12 22.48 0.16
N ASN A 240 -8.07 22.21 -0.63
CA ASN A 240 -7.76 23.01 -1.83
C ASN A 240 -8.90 22.97 -2.86
N ASP A 241 -9.55 21.82 -3.04
CA ASP A 241 -10.68 21.71 -3.97
C ASP A 241 -11.92 22.43 -3.42
N LEU A 242 -12.22 22.30 -2.14
CA LEU A 242 -13.32 23.01 -1.52
C LEU A 242 -13.10 24.52 -1.53
N ILE A 243 -11.86 25.01 -1.41
CA ILE A 243 -11.54 26.44 -1.57
C ILE A 243 -11.84 26.90 -2.99
N LYS A 244 -11.40 26.15 -4.01
CA LYS A 244 -11.70 26.46 -5.42
C LYS A 244 -13.18 26.50 -5.73
N LEU A 245 -13.98 25.70 -5.04
CA LEU A 245 -15.45 25.67 -5.15
C LEU A 245 -16.15 26.71 -4.26
N ASN A 246 -15.42 27.52 -3.48
CA ASN A 246 -15.95 28.43 -2.47
C ASN A 246 -16.83 27.73 -1.39
N LEU A 247 -16.55 26.46 -1.11
CA LEU A 247 -17.28 25.64 -0.12
C LEU A 247 -16.54 25.53 1.22
N TRP A 248 -15.25 25.87 1.28
CA TRP A 248 -14.46 25.73 2.51
C TRP A 248 -14.79 26.87 3.50
N ASN A 249 -15.40 26.50 4.62
CA ASN A 249 -15.75 27.38 5.73
C ASN A 249 -15.89 26.59 7.03
N ASP A 250 -16.12 27.26 8.18
CA ASP A 250 -16.23 26.59 9.48
C ASP A 250 -17.39 25.58 9.54
N ASN A 251 -18.49 25.85 8.87
CA ASN A 251 -19.61 24.91 8.79
C ASN A 251 -19.24 23.64 8.03
N MET A 252 -18.58 23.77 6.89
CA MET A 252 -18.07 22.62 6.11
C MET A 252 -17.10 21.79 6.94
N LYS A 253 -16.16 22.43 7.64
CA LYS A 253 -15.24 21.76 8.55
C LYS A 253 -15.97 20.97 9.63
N GLN A 254 -16.98 21.56 10.27
CA GLN A 254 -17.78 20.90 11.29
C GLN A 254 -18.59 19.71 10.74
N MET A 255 -19.14 19.81 9.53
CA MET A 255 -19.80 18.70 8.85
C MET A 255 -18.86 17.54 8.60
N ILE A 256 -17.64 17.78 8.05
CA ILE A 256 -16.64 16.74 7.84
C ILE A 256 -16.27 16.03 9.16
N ILE A 257 -16.13 16.79 10.25
CA ILE A 257 -15.86 16.22 11.59
C ILE A 257 -17.05 15.37 12.06
N ALA A 258 -18.27 15.86 11.88
CA ALA A 258 -19.50 15.20 12.30
C ALA A 258 -19.69 13.84 11.61
N TYR A 259 -19.33 13.75 10.33
CA TYR A 259 -19.33 12.52 9.54
C TYR A 259 -18.03 11.70 9.68
N ASN A 260 -17.24 11.89 10.74
CA ASN A 260 -15.99 11.15 11.02
C ASN A 260 -14.96 11.23 9.89
N GLY A 261 -14.92 12.34 9.17
CA GLY A 261 -14.00 12.58 8.04
C GLY A 261 -14.50 12.03 6.70
N SER A 262 -15.70 11.47 6.64
CA SER A 262 -16.42 11.21 5.38
C SER A 262 -16.99 12.50 4.83
N ILE A 263 -17.13 12.56 3.50
CA ILE A 263 -17.83 13.65 2.82
C ILE A 263 -19.00 13.14 1.96
N GLN A 264 -19.31 11.84 2.02
CA GLN A 264 -20.28 11.23 1.11
C GLN A 264 -21.69 11.77 1.30
N GLN A 265 -22.10 12.06 2.54
CA GLN A 265 -23.42 12.61 2.88
C GLN A 265 -23.49 14.14 2.76
N ILE A 266 -22.39 14.84 2.42
CA ILE A 266 -22.37 16.29 2.26
C ILE A 266 -22.74 16.65 0.81
N THR A 267 -24.04 16.71 0.52
CA THR A 267 -24.58 16.91 -0.84
C THR A 267 -24.24 18.27 -1.47
N GLN A 268 -23.76 19.24 -0.68
CA GLN A 268 -23.22 20.51 -1.19
C GLN A 268 -21.91 20.32 -1.97
N ILE A 269 -21.20 19.22 -1.74
CA ILE A 269 -19.98 18.86 -2.47
C ILE A 269 -20.39 18.07 -3.71
N PRO A 270 -19.91 18.46 -4.92
CA PRO A 270 -20.18 17.71 -6.15
C PRO A 270 -19.81 16.25 -6.04
N GLU A 271 -20.56 15.36 -6.67
CA GLU A 271 -20.37 13.92 -6.61
C GLU A 271 -18.97 13.49 -7.07
N GLU A 272 -18.46 14.09 -8.16
CA GLU A 272 -17.13 13.80 -8.68
C GLU A 272 -16.04 14.07 -7.65
N ILE A 273 -16.20 15.10 -6.81
CA ILE A 273 -15.29 15.41 -5.71
C ILE A 273 -15.45 14.41 -4.57
N ARG A 274 -16.70 14.07 -4.22
CA ARG A 274 -16.97 13.09 -3.17
C ARG A 274 -16.35 11.74 -3.50
N ASP A 275 -16.42 11.30 -4.75
CA ASP A 275 -15.85 10.03 -5.21
C ASP A 275 -14.33 9.98 -5.09
N VAL A 276 -13.62 11.07 -5.38
CA VAL A 276 -12.15 11.17 -5.24
C VAL A 276 -11.71 11.02 -3.79
N TYR A 277 -12.50 11.55 -2.84
CA TYR A 277 -12.13 11.61 -1.42
C TYR A 277 -12.86 10.60 -0.54
N LYS A 278 -13.34 9.49 -1.12
CA LYS A 278 -13.86 8.34 -0.36
C LYS A 278 -12.81 7.84 0.62
N THR A 279 -13.26 7.46 1.81
CA THR A 279 -12.42 6.80 2.81
C THR A 279 -12.33 5.30 2.54
N ALA A 280 -11.37 4.63 3.14
CA ALA A 280 -11.15 3.20 2.98
C ALA A 280 -12.37 2.33 3.34
N TYR A 281 -13.25 2.85 4.21
CA TYR A 281 -14.48 2.17 4.62
C TYR A 281 -15.62 2.29 3.61
N GLU A 282 -15.51 3.19 2.63
CA GLU A 282 -16.55 3.53 1.65
C GLU A 282 -16.32 2.87 0.29
N TYR A 283 -15.21 2.17 0.12
CA TYR A 283 -14.91 1.38 -1.08
C TYR A 283 -15.43 -0.05 -0.94
N ASN A 284 -15.88 -0.61 -2.07
CA ASN A 284 -16.14 -2.04 -2.14
C ASN A 284 -14.85 -2.83 -1.87
N ARG A 285 -14.91 -3.81 -0.98
CA ARG A 285 -13.77 -4.63 -0.56
C ARG A 285 -13.16 -5.42 -1.70
N LYS A 286 -14.01 -5.88 -2.63
CA LYS A 286 -13.56 -6.61 -3.82
C LYS A 286 -12.68 -5.73 -4.70
N ASP A 287 -13.09 -4.48 -4.95
CA ASP A 287 -12.33 -3.54 -5.78
C ASP A 287 -10.96 -3.22 -5.16
N LEU A 288 -10.87 -3.10 -3.84
CA LEU A 288 -9.59 -2.92 -3.16
C LEU A 288 -8.69 -4.16 -3.26
N ILE A 289 -9.26 -5.38 -3.22
CA ILE A 289 -8.51 -6.61 -3.45
C ILE A 289 -8.05 -6.70 -4.90
N ASP A 290 -8.84 -6.27 -5.87
CA ASP A 290 -8.45 -6.20 -7.28
C ASP A 290 -7.28 -5.22 -7.49
N MET A 291 -7.31 -4.05 -6.82
CA MET A 291 -6.17 -3.11 -6.80
C MET A 291 -4.90 -3.74 -6.21
N ASP A 292 -5.03 -4.56 -5.17
CA ASP A 292 -3.91 -5.30 -4.59
C ASP A 292 -3.39 -6.37 -5.57
N ALA A 293 -4.28 -7.07 -6.25
CA ALA A 293 -3.94 -8.10 -7.24
C ALA A 293 -3.19 -7.50 -8.45
N ASP A 294 -3.66 -6.37 -8.97
CA ASP A 294 -3.03 -5.65 -10.08
C ASP A 294 -1.54 -5.32 -9.80
N ARG A 295 -1.22 -4.91 -8.56
CA ARG A 295 0.18 -4.59 -8.20
C ARG A 295 0.99 -5.82 -7.79
N ALA A 296 0.33 -6.88 -7.32
CA ALA A 296 1.00 -8.09 -6.81
C ALA A 296 1.87 -8.77 -7.86
N ALA A 297 1.54 -8.66 -9.13
CA ALA A 297 2.33 -9.16 -10.25
C ALA A 297 3.76 -8.56 -10.28
N PHE A 298 3.98 -7.40 -9.66
CA PHE A 298 5.27 -6.70 -9.62
C PHE A 298 5.88 -6.65 -8.22
N VAL A 299 5.30 -7.36 -7.24
CA VAL A 299 5.77 -7.41 -5.85
C VAL A 299 6.34 -8.79 -5.56
N CYS A 300 7.66 -8.95 -5.62
CA CYS A 300 8.30 -10.26 -5.49
C CYS A 300 8.22 -10.84 -4.07
N GLN A 301 8.13 -10.02 -3.03
CA GLN A 301 7.74 -10.45 -1.69
C GLN A 301 6.21 -10.41 -1.53
N SER A 302 5.68 -9.67 -0.57
CA SER A 302 4.24 -9.52 -0.39
C SER A 302 3.87 -8.09 0.08
N MET A 303 2.64 -7.92 0.58
CA MET A 303 2.07 -6.63 0.97
C MET A 303 1.46 -6.73 2.37
N SER A 304 1.76 -5.75 3.23
CA SER A 304 1.06 -5.54 4.50
C SER A 304 -0.17 -4.65 4.27
N SER A 305 -1.22 -5.25 3.71
CA SER A 305 -2.47 -4.56 3.37
C SER A 305 -3.46 -4.65 4.54
N ASN A 306 -4.04 -3.51 4.95
CA ASN A 306 -5.14 -3.50 5.91
C ASN A 306 -6.47 -3.78 5.19
N LYS A 307 -7.41 -4.42 5.91
CA LYS A 307 -8.78 -4.62 5.43
C LYS A 307 -9.73 -3.87 6.36
N PHE A 308 -10.56 -3.04 5.75
CA PHE A 308 -11.47 -2.14 6.45
C PHE A 308 -12.87 -2.72 6.41
N ILE A 309 -13.47 -3.02 7.58
CA ILE A 309 -14.76 -3.70 7.71
C ILE A 309 -15.60 -2.91 8.72
N ASP A 310 -16.82 -2.56 8.34
CA ASP A 310 -17.74 -1.84 9.23
C ASP A 310 -18.22 -2.74 10.37
N ASN A 311 -18.69 -3.94 10.02
CA ASN A 311 -19.17 -4.96 10.94
C ASN A 311 -18.37 -6.25 10.76
N PHE A 312 -17.85 -6.78 11.88
CA PHE A 312 -17.11 -8.01 11.88
C PHE A 312 -18.05 -9.20 11.61
N ASP A 313 -17.74 -9.97 10.54
CA ASP A 313 -18.49 -11.13 10.10
C ASP A 313 -17.53 -12.18 9.56
N ASP A 314 -17.45 -13.33 10.19
CA ASP A 314 -16.56 -14.43 9.83
C ASP A 314 -16.78 -14.91 8.38
N THR A 315 -18.03 -14.90 7.92
CA THR A 315 -18.38 -15.32 6.56
C THR A 315 -17.82 -14.33 5.54
N LYS A 316 -17.96 -13.02 5.78
CA LYS A 316 -17.39 -11.97 4.91
C LYS A 316 -15.88 -12.07 4.86
N ILE A 317 -15.22 -12.26 6.01
CA ILE A 317 -13.77 -12.41 6.07
C ILE A 317 -13.33 -13.66 5.30
N THR A 318 -13.96 -14.80 5.50
CA THR A 318 -13.64 -16.04 4.78
C THR A 318 -13.77 -15.84 3.26
N ARG A 319 -14.85 -15.19 2.78
CA ARG A 319 -15.04 -14.89 1.35
C ARG A 319 -13.94 -13.97 0.81
N MET A 320 -13.50 -12.97 1.56
CA MET A 320 -12.39 -12.10 1.17
C MET A 320 -11.09 -12.89 1.00
N TYR A 321 -10.76 -13.81 1.92
CA TYR A 321 -9.57 -14.67 1.81
C TYR A 321 -9.64 -15.58 0.59
N ILE A 322 -10.78 -16.22 0.34
CA ILE A 322 -10.98 -17.08 -0.84
C ILE A 322 -10.85 -16.26 -2.13
N TYR A 323 -11.44 -15.06 -2.17
CA TYR A 323 -11.34 -14.18 -3.33
C TYR A 323 -9.90 -13.75 -3.61
N ALA A 324 -9.18 -13.30 -2.58
CA ALA A 324 -7.79 -12.91 -2.68
C ALA A 324 -6.87 -14.05 -3.14
N TRP A 325 -7.12 -15.27 -2.62
CA TRP A 325 -6.41 -16.47 -3.06
C TRP A 325 -6.68 -16.79 -4.54
N LYS A 326 -7.94 -16.71 -4.98
CA LYS A 326 -8.31 -16.87 -6.41
C LYS A 326 -7.64 -15.83 -7.33
N LYS A 327 -7.35 -14.63 -6.79
CA LYS A 327 -6.63 -13.56 -7.50
C LYS A 327 -5.11 -13.70 -7.44
N GLY A 328 -4.59 -14.77 -6.85
CA GLY A 328 -3.15 -15.04 -6.78
C GLY A 328 -2.39 -14.25 -5.72
N LEU A 329 -3.07 -13.59 -4.78
CA LEU A 329 -2.40 -12.86 -3.69
C LEU A 329 -1.71 -13.84 -2.72
N LYS A 330 -0.45 -13.57 -2.38
CA LYS A 330 0.34 -14.35 -1.43
C LYS A 330 -0.15 -14.18 0.02
N THR A 331 -0.58 -12.96 0.36
CA THR A 331 -1.16 -12.58 1.66
C THR A 331 -2.36 -11.68 1.41
N LEU A 332 -3.38 -11.71 2.28
CA LEU A 332 -4.54 -10.81 2.16
C LEU A 332 -4.43 -9.63 3.11
N SER A 333 -4.23 -9.88 4.41
CA SER A 333 -4.37 -8.83 5.41
C SER A 333 -3.18 -8.79 6.37
N TYR A 334 -2.80 -7.56 6.71
CA TYR A 334 -1.95 -7.23 7.85
C TYR A 334 -2.84 -7.06 9.10
N TYR A 335 -3.77 -6.09 9.04
CA TYR A 335 -4.81 -5.93 10.05
C TYR A 335 -6.20 -5.92 9.41
N ILE A 336 -7.18 -6.41 10.17
CA ILE A 336 -8.60 -6.17 9.91
C ILE A 336 -9.03 -5.04 10.85
N ARG A 337 -9.44 -3.90 10.28
CA ARG A 337 -9.77 -2.68 11.02
C ARG A 337 -11.28 -2.40 10.93
N SER A 338 -11.94 -2.28 12.08
CA SER A 338 -13.32 -1.79 12.17
C SER A 338 -13.36 -0.25 12.28
N LYS A 339 -14.50 0.35 11.95
CA LYS A 339 -14.72 1.77 12.23
C LYS A 339 -14.63 2.03 13.73
N PRO A 340 -13.95 3.10 14.18
CA PRO A 340 -13.95 3.49 15.59
C PRO A 340 -15.37 3.76 16.11
N ALA A 341 -15.74 3.18 17.24
CA ALA A 341 -17.07 3.31 17.85
C ALA A 341 -17.39 4.76 18.30
N ALA A 342 -16.38 5.61 18.55
CA ALA A 342 -16.55 7.00 18.93
C ALA A 342 -15.39 7.87 18.41
N ASN A 343 -15.70 9.10 18.00
CA ASN A 343 -14.70 10.10 17.67
C ASN A 343 -14.68 11.18 18.77
N PRO A 344 -13.56 11.36 19.51
CA PRO A 344 -13.45 12.32 20.60
C PRO A 344 -13.68 13.78 20.18
N VAL A 345 -13.49 14.11 18.89
CA VAL A 345 -13.60 15.48 18.38
C VAL A 345 -15.05 15.97 18.27
N LYS A 346 -16.05 15.08 18.38
CA LYS A 346 -17.49 15.45 18.27
C LYS A 346 -18.02 16.37 19.39
N PHE A 347 -17.33 16.51 20.49
CA PHE A 347 -17.76 17.35 21.61
C PHE A 347 -17.77 18.86 21.33
N THR A 348 -17.16 19.31 20.24
CA THR A 348 -17.07 20.73 19.85
C THR A 348 -17.96 21.11 18.67
N ILE A 349 -18.82 20.22 18.21
CA ILE A 349 -19.68 20.42 17.04
C ILE A 349 -20.99 21.09 17.44
N ASP A 350 -21.51 21.98 16.59
CA ASP A 350 -22.84 22.58 16.77
C ASP A 350 -23.93 21.49 16.82
N ASN A 351 -24.84 21.65 17.82
CA ASN A 351 -25.90 20.68 18.06
C ASN A 351 -26.87 20.52 16.87
N ASN A 352 -27.02 21.55 16.02
CA ASN A 352 -27.87 21.47 14.84
C ASN A 352 -27.26 20.56 13.77
N ILE A 353 -25.92 20.61 13.59
CA ILE A 353 -25.20 19.72 12.69
C ILE A 353 -25.27 18.27 13.17
N LEU A 354 -25.10 18.05 14.48
CA LEU A 354 -25.22 16.71 15.07
C LEU A 354 -26.63 16.11 14.90
N LYS A 355 -27.68 16.93 14.94
CA LYS A 355 -29.05 16.47 14.67
C LYS A 355 -29.26 16.07 13.20
N GLN A 356 -28.68 16.83 12.26
CA GLN A 356 -28.75 16.50 10.83
C GLN A 356 -28.04 15.17 10.53
N VAL A 357 -26.83 14.97 11.07
CA VAL A 357 -26.07 13.73 10.91
C VAL A 357 -26.84 12.53 11.44
N LYS A 358 -27.41 12.62 12.64
CA LYS A 358 -28.20 11.52 13.23
C LYS A 358 -29.44 11.18 12.41
N LYS A 359 -30.05 12.14 11.75
CA LYS A 359 -31.23 11.90 10.90
C LYS A 359 -30.84 11.11 9.64
N ASN A 360 -29.72 11.47 9.01
CA ASN A 360 -29.23 10.78 7.82
C ASN A 360 -28.73 9.35 8.12
N ASP A 361 -28.12 9.12 9.30
CA ASP A 361 -27.71 7.77 9.73
C ASP A 361 -28.90 6.78 9.91
N TYR A 362 -30.12 7.29 10.16
CA TYR A 362 -31.33 6.46 10.27
C TYR A 362 -31.94 6.12 8.90
N ASP A 363 -31.82 7.03 7.91
CA ASP A 363 -32.36 6.81 6.57
C ASP A 363 -31.49 5.82 5.74
N ASP A 364 -30.18 5.68 6.04
CA ASP A 364 -29.26 4.77 5.33
C ASP A 364 -29.35 3.29 5.79
N LEU A 365 -30.04 2.98 6.89
CA LEU A 365 -30.13 1.59 7.42
C LEU A 365 -31.04 0.66 6.59
N ASP A 366 -31.87 1.20 5.70
CA ASP A 366 -32.82 0.43 4.89
C ASP A 366 -32.28 -0.01 3.51
N GLU A 367 -31.11 0.49 3.05
CA GLU A 367 -30.58 0.20 1.70
C GLU A 367 -29.48 -0.88 1.64
N ASP A 368 -28.87 -1.29 2.75
CA ASP A 368 -27.62 -2.10 2.76
C ASP A 368 -27.82 -3.64 2.61
N GLU A 369 -29.06 -4.15 2.43
CA GLU A 369 -29.27 -5.59 2.26
C GLU A 369 -29.04 -6.14 0.83
N SER A 370 -28.89 -5.28 -0.19
CA SER A 370 -28.86 -5.73 -1.60
C SER A 370 -27.49 -6.11 -2.16
N ASP A 371 -26.38 -5.66 -1.57
CA ASP A 371 -25.04 -5.81 -2.16
C ASP A 371 -24.35 -7.16 -1.89
N CYS A 372 -24.94 -8.05 -1.12
CA CYS A 372 -24.31 -9.29 -0.67
C CYS A 372 -24.64 -10.53 -1.52
N LEU A 373 -25.48 -10.44 -2.54
CA LEU A 373 -26.01 -11.60 -3.29
C LEU A 373 -25.29 -11.92 -4.61
N SER A 374 -24.33 -11.12 -5.09
CA SER A 374 -23.70 -11.34 -6.41
C SER A 374 -22.35 -12.07 -6.38
N CYS A 375 -21.89 -12.62 -5.25
CA CYS A 375 -20.75 -13.53 -5.22
C CYS A 375 -21.19 -14.99 -5.43
N GLY A 376 -21.97 -15.23 -6.48
CA GLY A 376 -22.35 -16.56 -6.89
C GLY A 376 -21.20 -17.31 -7.55
N ALA A 377 -20.99 -18.57 -7.07
CA ALA A 377 -20.29 -19.75 -7.59
C ALA A 377 -19.00 -19.57 -8.37
#